data_7fb0696c2edfe44240a6cda53a942c1c
#
_entry.id   7fb0696c2edfe44240a6cda53a942c1c
#
_cell.length_a   1.000
_cell.length_b   1.000
_cell.length_c   1.000
_cell.angle_alpha   90.00
_cell.angle_beta   90.00
_cell.angle_gamma   90.00
#
_symmetry.space_group_name_H-M   'P 1'
#
loop_
_entity.id
_entity.type
_entity.pdbx_description
1 polymer ?
#
loop_
_entity_poly.entity_id
_entity_poly.type
_entity_poly.pdbx_seq_one_letter_code
_entity_poly.pdbx_strand_id
1 'polypeptide(L)'
;MVCGSPVVAARICCWLAGECDHVVAVDRGLDALLGAGLGCDVYVGDADTVSDAGRELVDAATDFEVERHDPYKDYTDLALALDSVRRRWPGAEVVATCATGGRPDMALSVLGLLTGYEDAPVWIAEDKVVARILRAGESWTIEGHEGSTFSIIAIAPGTAVSEHGLEWELDHAPLG
;
A
#
# COMPACT_ATOMS: atom_id res chain seq x y z
N MET A 1 1.22 4.17 3.61
CA MET A 1 0.25 3.33 4.36
C MET A 1 0.90 2.01 4.72
N VAL A 2 0.88 1.63 5.99
CA VAL A 2 1.45 0.37 6.49
C VAL A 2 0.30 -0.58 6.80
N CYS A 3 0.19 -1.67 6.04
CA CYS A 3 -0.89 -2.64 6.14
C CYS A 3 -0.54 -3.81 7.08
N GLY A 4 -1.54 -4.67 7.36
CA GLY A 4 -1.44 -5.73 8.34
C GLY A 4 -0.98 -7.10 7.81
N SER A 5 -0.16 -7.14 6.75
CA SER A 5 0.40 -8.40 6.27
C SER A 5 1.26 -9.08 7.35
N PRO A 6 1.24 -10.41 7.45
CA PRO A 6 2.13 -11.13 8.36
C PRO A 6 3.62 -11.04 7.97
N VAL A 7 3.90 -10.62 6.74
CA VAL A 7 5.28 -10.36 6.28
C VAL A 7 5.59 -8.89 6.52
N VAL A 8 6.42 -8.63 7.51
CA VAL A 8 6.80 -7.27 7.90
C VAL A 8 8.10 -6.88 7.21
N ALA A 9 8.07 -5.80 6.46
CA ALA A 9 9.22 -5.20 5.79
C ALA A 9 9.79 -4.01 6.58
N ALA A 10 10.35 -4.26 7.77
CA ALA A 10 10.79 -3.19 8.70
C ALA A 10 11.74 -2.17 8.04
N ARG A 11 12.68 -2.61 7.19
CA ARG A 11 13.60 -1.71 6.49
C ARG A 11 12.88 -0.76 5.55
N ILE A 12 11.88 -1.26 4.81
CA ILE A 12 11.05 -0.45 3.92
C ILE A 12 10.20 0.51 4.72
N CYS A 13 9.59 0.07 5.83
CA CYS A 13 8.84 0.96 6.72
C CYS A 13 9.71 2.13 7.22
N CYS A 14 10.94 1.85 7.67
CA CYS A 14 11.86 2.90 8.13
C CYS A 14 12.24 3.87 7.00
N TRP A 15 12.51 3.36 5.82
CA TRP A 15 12.86 4.20 4.68
C TRP A 15 11.68 5.05 4.24
N LEU A 16 10.50 4.46 4.04
CA LEU A 16 9.29 5.17 3.62
C LEU A 16 8.85 6.22 4.64
N ALA A 17 8.96 5.93 5.94
CA ALA A 17 8.61 6.89 6.97
C ALA A 17 9.48 8.15 6.95
N GLY A 18 10.71 8.07 6.41
CA GLY A 18 11.58 9.22 6.19
C GLY A 18 11.33 9.98 4.90
N GLU A 19 10.65 9.37 3.93
CA GLU A 19 10.42 9.95 2.59
C GLU A 19 8.97 10.43 2.39
N CYS A 20 8.04 9.97 3.23
CA CYS A 20 6.61 10.32 3.12
C CYS A 20 6.22 11.42 4.10
N ASP A 21 5.32 12.30 3.67
CA ASP A 21 4.80 13.38 4.51
C ASP A 21 3.89 12.87 5.64
N HIS A 22 3.21 11.73 5.40
CA HIS A 22 2.26 11.15 6.34
C HIS A 22 2.37 9.63 6.41
N VAL A 23 2.18 9.11 7.62
CA VAL A 23 2.18 7.67 7.91
C VAL A 23 0.80 7.24 8.41
N VAL A 24 0.16 6.35 7.69
CA VAL A 24 -1.14 5.77 8.08
C VAL A 24 -0.94 4.30 8.45
N ALA A 25 -1.29 3.95 9.68
CA ALA A 25 -1.36 2.57 10.14
C ALA A 25 -2.73 1.98 9.82
N VAL A 26 -2.77 0.87 9.09
CA VAL A 26 -4.01 0.17 8.74
C VAL A 26 -4.09 -1.08 9.61
N ASP A 27 -4.98 -1.06 10.58
CA ASP A 27 -5.20 -2.13 11.56
C ASP A 27 -3.87 -2.69 12.10
N ARG A 28 -3.57 -3.97 11.91
CA ARG A 28 -2.33 -4.64 12.34
C ARG A 28 -1.04 -4.00 11.78
N GLY A 29 -1.14 -3.11 10.80
CA GLY A 29 -0.01 -2.30 10.32
C GLY A 29 0.63 -1.46 11.43
N LEU A 30 -0.11 -1.15 12.50
CA LEU A 30 0.43 -0.50 13.70
C LEU A 30 1.53 -1.36 14.35
N ASP A 31 1.34 -2.68 14.47
CA ASP A 31 2.36 -3.57 15.04
C ASP A 31 3.64 -3.60 14.21
N ALA A 32 3.53 -3.50 12.88
CA ALA A 32 4.69 -3.40 12.01
C ALA A 32 5.49 -2.11 12.24
N LEU A 33 4.82 -0.98 12.43
CA LEU A 33 5.43 0.29 12.77
C LEU A 33 6.10 0.24 14.15
N LEU A 34 5.41 -0.27 15.16
CA LEU A 34 5.95 -0.42 16.51
C LEU A 34 7.21 -1.29 16.53
N GLY A 35 7.17 -2.42 15.80
CA GLY A 35 8.33 -3.32 15.66
C GLY A 35 9.52 -2.66 14.95
N ALA A 36 9.29 -1.63 14.16
CA ALA A 36 10.30 -0.82 13.50
C ALA A 36 10.72 0.42 14.31
N GLY A 37 10.12 0.68 15.47
CA GLY A 37 10.36 1.86 16.29
C GLY A 37 9.78 3.14 15.68
N LEU A 38 8.73 3.03 14.90
CA LEU A 38 8.07 4.13 14.17
C LEU A 38 6.69 4.41 14.76
N GLY A 39 6.23 5.65 14.59
CA GLY A 39 4.84 6.08 14.85
C GLY A 39 4.02 6.17 13.57
N CYS A 40 2.78 6.64 13.72
CA CYS A 40 1.91 7.04 12.61
C CYS A 40 1.24 8.37 12.92
N ASP A 41 0.70 9.02 11.89
CA ASP A 41 -0.16 10.21 12.05
C ASP A 41 -1.61 9.80 12.29
N VAL A 42 -2.04 8.72 11.64
CA VAL A 42 -3.41 8.20 11.73
C VAL A 42 -3.39 6.68 11.82
N TYR A 43 -4.16 6.16 12.75
CA TYR A 43 -4.56 4.75 12.81
C TYR A 43 -5.98 4.59 12.24
N VAL A 44 -6.18 3.60 11.36
CA VAL A 44 -7.49 3.26 10.80
C VAL A 44 -7.73 1.76 10.95
N GLY A 45 -8.77 1.37 11.68
CA GLY A 45 -9.12 -0.04 11.88
C GLY A 45 -10.05 -0.27 13.05
N ASP A 46 -10.39 -1.53 13.33
CA ASP A 46 -11.23 -1.93 14.47
C ASP A 46 -10.41 -2.41 15.69
N ALA A 47 -9.11 -2.62 15.50
CA ALA A 47 -8.15 -3.09 16.50
C ALA A 47 -8.43 -4.52 17.01
N ASP A 48 -9.10 -5.36 16.22
CA ASP A 48 -9.39 -6.74 16.61
C ASP A 48 -8.20 -7.68 16.40
N THR A 49 -7.34 -7.39 15.43
CA THR A 49 -6.13 -8.19 15.11
C THR A 49 -4.82 -7.57 15.56
N VAL A 50 -4.84 -6.36 16.10
CA VAL A 50 -3.67 -5.66 16.66
C VAL A 50 -3.21 -6.36 17.94
N SER A 51 -1.90 -6.37 18.20
CA SER A 51 -1.33 -6.89 19.46
C SER A 51 -1.89 -6.17 20.70
N ASP A 52 -1.76 -6.78 21.87
CA ASP A 52 -2.19 -6.13 23.12
C ASP A 52 -1.49 -4.78 23.32
N ALA A 53 -0.19 -4.67 23.03
CA ALA A 53 0.55 -3.42 23.10
C ALA A 53 0.05 -2.37 22.08
N GLY A 54 -0.26 -2.79 20.85
CA GLY A 54 -0.84 -1.91 19.85
C GLY A 54 -2.25 -1.44 20.25
N ARG A 55 -3.05 -2.32 20.85
CA ARG A 55 -4.39 -2.01 21.34
C ARG A 55 -4.35 -0.98 22.47
N GLU A 56 -3.46 -1.18 23.43
CA GLU A 56 -3.24 -0.21 24.53
C GLU A 56 -2.86 1.17 23.98
N LEU A 57 -2.02 1.22 22.94
CA LEU A 57 -1.65 2.46 22.29
C LEU A 57 -2.84 3.12 21.57
N VAL A 58 -3.65 2.36 20.84
CA VAL A 58 -4.87 2.89 20.20
C VAL A 58 -5.86 3.42 21.23
N ASP A 59 -6.03 2.72 22.36
CA ASP A 59 -6.95 3.11 23.42
C ASP A 59 -6.48 4.34 24.22
N ALA A 60 -5.17 4.55 24.31
CA ALA A 60 -4.55 5.68 25.03
C ALA A 60 -4.03 6.78 24.10
N ALA A 61 -4.32 6.73 22.80
CA ALA A 61 -3.69 7.58 21.81
C ALA A 61 -3.84 9.08 22.11
N THR A 62 -2.70 9.77 22.16
CA THR A 62 -2.60 11.23 22.28
C THR A 62 -1.71 11.82 21.19
N ASP A 63 -0.84 11.00 20.59
CA ASP A 63 0.21 11.43 19.69
C ASP A 63 -0.13 11.17 18.21
N PHE A 64 -1.22 10.44 17.94
CA PHE A 64 -1.75 10.20 16.61
C PHE A 64 -3.27 10.14 16.64
N GLU A 65 -3.89 10.37 15.49
CA GLU A 65 -5.34 10.29 15.38
C GLU A 65 -5.82 8.84 15.21
N VAL A 66 -6.99 8.53 15.79
CA VAL A 66 -7.60 7.20 15.72
C VAL A 66 -8.94 7.28 15.00
N GLU A 67 -9.04 6.63 13.85
CA GLU A 67 -10.31 6.32 13.17
C GLU A 67 -10.70 4.87 13.48
N ARG A 68 -11.39 4.68 14.59
CA ARG A 68 -11.85 3.37 15.02
C ARG A 68 -13.18 3.02 14.36
N HIS A 69 -13.25 1.84 13.75
CA HIS A 69 -14.42 1.35 13.06
C HIS A 69 -15.04 0.14 13.78
N ASP A 70 -16.31 -0.15 13.47
CA ASP A 70 -17.00 -1.33 13.97
C ASP A 70 -16.41 -2.60 13.33
N PRO A 71 -16.10 -3.67 14.09
CA PRO A 71 -15.66 -4.95 13.52
C PRO A 71 -16.69 -5.60 12.55
N TYR A 72 -17.97 -5.27 12.69
CA TYR A 72 -19.05 -5.76 11.81
C TYR A 72 -19.35 -4.87 10.61
N LYS A 73 -18.40 -4.02 10.21
CA LYS A 73 -18.51 -3.15 9.03
C LYS A 73 -18.46 -3.92 7.71
N ASP A 74 -19.06 -3.37 6.67
CA ASP A 74 -19.07 -3.95 5.31
C ASP A 74 -17.79 -3.67 4.49
N TYR A 75 -16.85 -2.89 5.02
CA TYR A 75 -15.63 -2.47 4.34
C TYR A 75 -14.38 -2.99 5.04
N THR A 76 -13.34 -3.29 4.27
CA THR A 76 -12.03 -3.63 4.83
C THR A 76 -11.36 -2.39 5.43
N ASP A 77 -10.43 -2.58 6.39
CA ASP A 77 -9.68 -1.47 6.98
C ASP A 77 -8.87 -0.70 5.93
N LEU A 78 -8.33 -1.39 4.93
CA LEU A 78 -7.63 -0.74 3.82
C LEU A 78 -8.57 0.17 3.00
N ALA A 79 -9.80 -0.26 2.72
CA ALA A 79 -10.76 0.58 2.01
C ALA A 79 -11.08 1.86 2.80
N LEU A 80 -11.28 1.72 4.11
CA LEU A 80 -11.53 2.84 5.01
C LEU A 80 -10.31 3.76 5.15
N ALA A 81 -9.11 3.18 5.17
CA ALA A 81 -7.88 3.95 5.21
C ALA A 81 -7.65 4.75 3.92
N LEU A 82 -7.94 4.17 2.75
CA LEU A 82 -7.90 4.91 1.47
C LEU A 82 -8.90 6.06 1.45
N ASP A 83 -10.10 5.85 1.99
CA ASP A 83 -11.08 6.92 2.13
C ASP A 83 -10.64 8.00 3.14
N SER A 84 -10.00 7.60 4.24
CA SER A 84 -9.38 8.53 5.20
C SER A 84 -8.31 9.40 4.54
N VAL A 85 -7.41 8.80 3.76
CA VAL A 85 -6.38 9.53 2.99
C VAL A 85 -7.03 10.52 2.02
N ARG A 86 -8.03 10.09 1.27
CA ARG A 86 -8.79 10.92 0.31
C ARG A 86 -9.41 12.16 0.98
N ARG A 87 -9.96 11.98 2.17
CA ARG A 87 -10.58 13.08 2.94
C ARG A 87 -9.56 14.04 3.57
N ARG A 88 -8.45 13.51 4.07
CA ARG A 88 -7.43 14.29 4.81
C ARG A 88 -6.46 14.99 3.89
N TRP A 89 -6.02 14.29 2.86
CA TRP A 89 -4.98 14.74 1.93
C TRP A 89 -5.41 14.51 0.47
N PRO A 90 -6.37 15.29 -0.04
CA PRO A 90 -6.87 15.15 -1.41
C PRO A 90 -5.74 15.19 -2.44
N GLY A 91 -5.66 14.18 -3.29
CA GLY A 91 -4.62 14.06 -4.31
C GLY A 91 -3.26 13.56 -3.81
N ALA A 92 -3.16 13.12 -2.56
CA ALA A 92 -1.93 12.52 -2.04
C ALA A 92 -1.62 11.20 -2.74
N GLU A 93 -0.38 11.06 -3.16
CA GLU A 93 0.18 9.81 -3.66
C GLU A 93 0.20 8.75 -2.55
N VAL A 94 -0.18 7.52 -2.86
CA VAL A 94 -0.25 6.43 -1.90
C VAL A 94 0.86 5.42 -2.13
N VAL A 95 1.67 5.19 -1.10
CA VAL A 95 2.61 4.06 -1.06
C VAL A 95 2.13 3.06 -0.01
N ALA A 96 1.72 1.88 -0.44
CA ALA A 96 1.33 0.77 0.43
C ALA A 96 2.51 -0.15 0.70
N THR A 97 2.75 -0.52 1.95
CA THR A 97 3.75 -1.50 2.36
C THR A 97 3.18 -2.47 3.39
N CYS A 98 3.82 -3.60 3.61
CA CYS A 98 3.25 -4.71 4.39
C CYS A 98 1.83 -5.07 3.92
N ALA A 99 1.60 -4.96 2.63
CA ALA A 99 0.29 -5.08 2.01
C ALA A 99 0.06 -6.43 1.33
N THR A 100 1.15 -7.03 0.82
CA THR A 100 1.08 -8.28 0.06
C THR A 100 1.83 -9.39 0.79
N GLY A 101 1.13 -10.37 1.28
CA GLY A 101 1.75 -11.51 1.98
C GLY A 101 0.72 -12.33 2.73
N GLY A 102 1.06 -13.54 3.09
CA GLY A 102 0.16 -14.42 3.80
C GLY A 102 -0.95 -14.97 2.90
N ARG A 103 -2.19 -14.63 3.18
CA ARG A 103 -3.38 -15.13 2.48
C ARG A 103 -3.49 -14.55 1.06
N PRO A 104 -3.54 -15.41 0.00
CA PRO A 104 -3.62 -14.92 -1.39
C PRO A 104 -4.92 -14.18 -1.71
N ASP A 105 -6.03 -14.53 -1.08
CA ASP A 105 -7.30 -13.82 -1.23
C ASP A 105 -7.20 -12.38 -0.71
N MET A 106 -6.51 -12.16 0.41
CA MET A 106 -6.27 -10.81 0.94
C MET A 106 -5.32 -10.01 0.04
N ALA A 107 -4.28 -10.62 -0.52
CA ALA A 107 -3.40 -9.95 -1.46
C ALA A 107 -4.15 -9.50 -2.73
N LEU A 108 -5.04 -10.34 -3.25
CA LEU A 108 -5.91 -9.97 -4.39
C LEU A 108 -6.88 -8.83 -4.02
N SER A 109 -7.47 -8.87 -2.82
CA SER A 109 -8.33 -7.79 -2.33
C SER A 109 -7.58 -6.46 -2.23
N VAL A 110 -6.35 -6.48 -1.70
CA VAL A 110 -5.48 -5.30 -1.63
C VAL A 110 -5.23 -4.73 -3.03
N LEU A 111 -4.84 -5.56 -4.00
CA LEU A 111 -4.63 -5.13 -5.37
C LEU A 111 -5.90 -4.52 -5.97
N GLY A 112 -7.06 -5.15 -5.76
CA GLY A 112 -8.34 -4.63 -6.22
C GLY A 112 -8.67 -3.26 -5.65
N LEU A 113 -8.46 -3.05 -4.35
CA LEU A 113 -8.70 -1.76 -3.69
C LEU A 113 -7.72 -0.67 -4.17
N LEU A 114 -6.44 -1.00 -4.26
CA LEU A 114 -5.42 -0.05 -4.70
C LEU A 114 -5.61 0.36 -6.17
N THR A 115 -6.01 -0.57 -7.04
CA THR A 115 -6.33 -0.25 -8.46
C THR A 115 -7.57 0.63 -8.59
N GLY A 116 -8.52 0.51 -7.66
CA GLY A 116 -9.71 1.35 -7.59
C GLY A 116 -9.47 2.75 -6.99
N TYR A 117 -8.29 3.03 -6.46
CA TYR A 117 -7.95 4.37 -5.97
C TYR A 117 -7.43 5.23 -7.13
N GLU A 118 -8.30 6.07 -7.69
CA GLU A 118 -8.03 6.83 -8.92
C GLU A 118 -7.62 8.30 -8.67
N ASP A 119 -7.54 8.73 -7.40
CA ASP A 119 -7.31 10.15 -7.06
C ASP A 119 -5.87 10.59 -7.27
N ALA A 120 -4.91 9.66 -7.20
CA ALA A 120 -3.48 9.93 -7.29
C ALA A 120 -2.70 8.67 -7.66
N PRO A 121 -1.38 8.78 -7.97
CA PRO A 121 -0.51 7.62 -8.15
C PRO A 121 -0.51 6.68 -6.96
N VAL A 122 -0.45 5.37 -7.24
CA VAL A 122 -0.40 4.32 -6.23
C VAL A 122 0.79 3.41 -6.44
N TRP A 123 1.51 3.19 -5.36
CA TRP A 123 2.67 2.31 -5.31
C TRP A 123 2.48 1.21 -4.28
N ILE A 124 3.14 0.09 -4.51
CA ILE A 124 3.33 -0.96 -3.53
C ILE A 124 4.84 -1.12 -3.35
N ALA A 125 5.33 -0.98 -2.14
CA ALA A 125 6.75 -1.14 -1.81
C ALA A 125 6.90 -2.20 -0.73
N GLU A 126 7.48 -3.34 -1.10
CA GLU A 126 7.82 -4.44 -0.21
C GLU A 126 9.35 -4.62 -0.18
N ASP A 127 9.86 -5.50 0.68
CA ASP A 127 11.32 -5.63 0.90
C ASP A 127 12.16 -5.79 -0.39
N LYS A 128 11.61 -6.43 -1.41
CA LYS A 128 12.34 -6.74 -2.66
C LYS A 128 11.59 -6.34 -3.93
N VAL A 129 10.44 -5.72 -3.78
CA VAL A 129 9.56 -5.42 -4.91
C VAL A 129 9.02 -4.00 -4.76
N VAL A 130 9.15 -3.23 -5.83
CA VAL A 130 8.40 -1.98 -5.99
C VAL A 130 7.48 -2.16 -7.19
N ALA A 131 6.22 -1.87 -7.03
CA ALA A 131 5.25 -1.87 -8.10
C ALA A 131 4.52 -0.53 -8.16
N ARG A 132 4.15 -0.13 -9.36
CA ARG A 132 3.31 1.05 -9.61
C ARG A 132 2.06 0.64 -10.37
N ILE A 133 0.92 1.15 -9.96
CA ILE A 133 -0.32 1.01 -10.71
C ILE A 133 -0.35 2.11 -11.77
N LEU A 134 -0.37 1.69 -13.03
CA LEU A 134 -0.45 2.60 -14.18
C LEU A 134 -1.85 2.54 -14.79
N ARG A 135 -2.35 3.69 -15.18
CA ARG A 135 -3.61 3.87 -15.89
C ARG A 135 -3.36 4.22 -17.35
N ALA A 136 -4.41 4.18 -18.14
CA ALA A 136 -4.32 4.53 -19.55
C ALA A 136 -3.70 5.94 -19.74
N GLY A 137 -2.65 6.00 -20.57
CA GLY A 137 -1.90 7.22 -20.82
C GLY A 137 -0.81 7.56 -19.81
N GLU A 138 -0.69 6.82 -18.71
CA GLU A 138 0.41 6.98 -17.78
C GLU A 138 1.66 6.24 -18.24
N SER A 139 2.81 6.71 -17.76
CA SER A 139 4.11 6.08 -17.97
C SER A 139 4.92 6.03 -16.70
N TRP A 140 5.86 5.10 -16.64
CA TRP A 140 6.84 4.99 -15.57
C TRP A 140 8.24 4.82 -16.15
N THR A 141 9.14 5.72 -15.82
CA THR A 141 10.56 5.62 -16.14
C THR A 141 11.31 5.04 -14.95
N ILE A 142 12.10 4.00 -15.18
CA ILE A 142 12.90 3.30 -14.16
C ILE A 142 14.36 3.47 -14.53
N GLU A 143 15.17 4.01 -13.60
CA GLU A 143 16.59 4.26 -13.81
C GLU A 143 17.42 3.57 -12.73
N GLY A 144 18.63 3.13 -13.08
CA GLY A 144 19.60 2.54 -12.14
C GLY A 144 19.24 1.11 -11.67
N HIS A 145 18.43 0.39 -12.45
CA HIS A 145 17.99 -0.95 -12.14
C HIS A 145 18.33 -1.96 -13.24
N GLU A 146 19.42 -1.73 -13.97
CA GLU A 146 19.89 -2.61 -15.04
C GLU A 146 20.10 -4.04 -14.53
N GLY A 147 19.60 -5.02 -15.25
CA GLY A 147 19.66 -6.44 -14.90
C GLY A 147 18.64 -6.89 -13.84
N SER A 148 17.78 -5.99 -13.35
CA SER A 148 16.67 -6.36 -12.46
C SER A 148 15.54 -7.05 -13.22
N THR A 149 14.81 -7.94 -12.55
CA THR A 149 13.61 -8.54 -13.12
C THR A 149 12.47 -7.51 -13.13
N PHE A 150 11.84 -7.36 -14.28
CA PHE A 150 10.66 -6.53 -14.47
C PHE A 150 9.48 -7.38 -14.93
N SER A 151 8.26 -7.02 -14.51
CA SER A 151 7.03 -7.70 -14.91
C SER A 151 5.89 -6.71 -15.07
N ILE A 152 5.07 -6.92 -16.08
CA ILE A 152 3.81 -6.19 -16.28
C ILE A 152 2.66 -7.15 -16.09
N ILE A 153 1.65 -6.71 -15.36
CA ILE A 153 0.42 -7.48 -15.11
C ILE A 153 -0.76 -6.65 -15.60
N ALA A 154 -1.47 -7.15 -16.59
CA ALA A 154 -2.74 -6.58 -17.01
C ALA A 154 -3.83 -6.93 -15.98
N ILE A 155 -4.45 -5.91 -15.38
CA ILE A 155 -5.57 -6.10 -14.45
C ILE A 155 -6.90 -5.86 -15.15
N ALA A 156 -6.94 -4.95 -16.12
CA ALA A 156 -8.13 -4.65 -16.90
C ALA A 156 -8.11 -5.37 -18.27
N PRO A 157 -9.24 -5.90 -18.73
CA PRO A 157 -9.35 -6.45 -20.07
C PRO A 157 -9.04 -5.40 -21.14
N GLY A 158 -8.35 -5.83 -22.21
CA GLY A 158 -7.99 -4.94 -23.33
C GLY A 158 -6.83 -3.98 -23.02
N THR A 159 -6.08 -4.23 -21.96
CA THR A 159 -4.84 -3.48 -21.67
C THR A 159 -3.84 -3.69 -22.80
N ALA A 160 -3.27 -2.60 -23.32
CA ALA A 160 -2.12 -2.62 -24.21
C ALA A 160 -0.99 -1.81 -23.60
N VAL A 161 0.25 -2.23 -23.83
CA VAL A 161 1.44 -1.60 -23.26
C VAL A 161 2.53 -1.43 -24.32
N SER A 162 3.31 -0.35 -24.17
CA SER A 162 4.60 -0.20 -24.82
C SER A 162 5.69 -0.16 -23.74
N GLU A 163 6.77 -0.87 -23.95
CA GLU A 163 7.94 -0.86 -23.06
C GLU A 163 9.23 -0.86 -23.88
N HIS A 164 10.20 -0.08 -23.38
CA HIS A 164 11.48 0.12 -24.04
C HIS A 164 12.62 -0.02 -23.04
N GLY A 165 13.78 -0.47 -23.53
CA GLY A 165 14.97 -0.66 -22.71
C GLY A 165 14.96 -1.96 -21.89
N LEU A 166 14.06 -2.87 -22.16
CA LEU A 166 13.99 -4.21 -21.58
C LEU A 166 14.60 -5.25 -22.54
N GLU A 167 14.84 -6.46 -22.06
CA GLU A 167 15.34 -7.57 -22.90
C GLU A 167 14.35 -7.91 -24.02
N TRP A 168 13.07 -7.84 -23.72
CA TRP A 168 11.98 -7.95 -24.70
C TRP A 168 11.20 -6.63 -24.69
N GLU A 169 11.15 -5.99 -25.83
CA GLU A 169 10.41 -4.74 -26.02
C GLU A 169 9.01 -5.02 -26.56
N LEU A 170 8.07 -4.22 -26.12
CA LEU A 170 6.70 -4.26 -26.61
C LEU A 170 6.32 -2.90 -27.20
N ASP A 171 5.60 -2.90 -28.31
CA ASP A 171 5.04 -1.71 -28.92
C ASP A 171 3.52 -1.89 -29.09
N HIS A 172 2.78 -1.17 -28.25
CA HIS A 172 1.31 -1.22 -28.22
C HIS A 172 0.74 -2.65 -28.20
N ALA A 173 1.44 -3.53 -27.49
CA ALA A 173 1.12 -4.94 -27.46
C ALA A 173 -0.07 -5.22 -26.50
N PRO A 174 -1.09 -5.96 -26.95
CA PRO A 174 -2.18 -6.36 -26.07
C PRO A 174 -1.67 -7.37 -25.03
N LEU A 175 -2.03 -7.13 -23.78
CA LEU A 175 -1.81 -8.07 -22.69
C LEU A 175 -3.13 -8.83 -22.44
N GLY A 176 -3.05 -10.18 -22.49
CA GLY A 176 -4.21 -11.08 -22.35
C GLY A 176 -4.36 -11.68 -20.97
#